data_6c715d8042d52156782db49695efd7eb
#
_entry.id   6c715d8042d52156782db49695efd7eb
#
_cell.length_a   1.000
_cell.length_b   1.000
_cell.length_c   1.000
_cell.angle_alpha   90.00
_cell.angle_beta   90.00
_cell.angle_gamma   90.00
#
_symmetry.space_group_name_H-M   'P 1'
#
loop_
_entity.id
_entity.type
_entity.pdbx_description
1 polymer ?
#
loop_
_entity_poly.entity_id
_entity_poly.type
_entity_poly.pdbx_seq_one_letter_code
_entity_poly.pdbx_strand_id
1 'polypeptide(L)'
;AAITWRAIQTKDWFWTMTYNFTYNKNEITDLNGVSENGAPVVNTNIKVGDGSGAYLQANQVGYAMNSYYVYQQVYDKNGKPIENCVVDRNGDGKINESDKYLYKSPAAPVTMGFSSRLEYKNWDFGFSLRASLGNYVYNNVEQGMSNMNTGEWFSNSLKYFSNRLKSTVERNWQTYEITSKLSDYYVKNASFLKCDNITLGYSFNNLFKSSGWHGLSGRAYATASNVFTITNYDGLDPEVGDGNDNNLYPRPFSVVVGLSLNF
;
A
#
# COMPACT_ATOMS: atom_id res chain seq x y z
N ALA A 1 16.95 12.88 -3.74
CA ALA A 1 17.98 13.44 -2.85
C ALA A 1 18.21 12.47 -1.68
N ALA A 2 19.46 12.40 -1.20
CA ALA A 2 19.81 11.66 0.01
C ALA A 2 20.77 12.49 0.85
N ILE A 3 20.56 12.53 2.15
CA ILE A 3 21.38 13.27 3.11
C ILE A 3 21.70 12.32 4.26
N THR A 4 23.00 12.18 4.55
CA THR A 4 23.47 11.48 5.75
C THR A 4 24.12 12.51 6.67
N TRP A 5 23.65 12.56 7.91
CA TRP A 5 24.14 13.45 8.94
C TRP A 5 24.67 12.66 10.14
N ARG A 6 25.92 12.95 10.50
CA ARG A 6 26.54 12.47 11.72
C ARG A 6 26.32 13.51 12.80
N ALA A 7 25.24 13.35 13.58
CA ALA A 7 24.80 14.33 14.56
C ALA A 7 25.72 14.36 15.78
N ILE A 8 26.23 13.22 16.20
CA ILE A 8 27.12 13.07 17.35
C ILE A 8 28.25 12.10 16.99
N GLN A 9 29.47 12.49 17.28
CA GLN A 9 30.65 11.63 17.14
C GLN A 9 31.62 11.95 18.27
N THR A 10 31.57 11.19 19.37
CA THR A 10 32.44 11.29 20.51
C THR A 10 33.04 9.91 20.81
N LYS A 11 33.84 9.80 21.86
CA LYS A 11 34.42 8.51 22.29
C LYS A 11 33.33 7.48 22.64
N ASP A 12 32.26 7.91 23.29
CA ASP A 12 31.21 7.02 23.82
C ASP A 12 29.90 7.07 23.04
N TRP A 13 29.67 8.11 22.25
CA TRP A 13 28.44 8.32 21.48
C TRP A 13 28.71 8.46 19.99
N PHE A 14 27.96 7.72 19.22
CA PHE A 14 27.92 7.88 17.77
C PHE A 14 26.46 7.88 17.32
N TRP A 15 26.03 8.95 16.62
CA TRP A 15 24.68 9.06 16.11
C TRP A 15 24.68 9.49 14.66
N THR A 16 24.13 8.62 13.82
CA THR A 16 23.98 8.87 12.38
C THR A 16 22.52 8.79 12.01
N MET A 17 22.08 9.73 11.19
CA MET A 17 20.78 9.75 10.58
C MET A 17 20.92 9.84 9.07
N THR A 18 20.08 9.12 8.35
CA THR A 18 19.99 9.18 6.89
C THR A 18 18.56 9.45 6.49
N TYR A 19 18.38 10.45 5.66
CA TYR A 19 17.10 10.79 5.05
C TYR A 19 17.23 10.72 3.54
N ASN A 20 16.26 10.09 2.87
CA ASN A 20 16.13 10.12 1.42
C ASN A 20 14.75 10.60 1.01
N PHE A 21 14.71 11.28 -0.11
CA PHE A 21 13.50 11.82 -0.71
C PHE A 21 13.56 11.59 -2.22
N THR A 22 12.47 11.05 -2.77
CA THR A 22 12.31 10.87 -4.21
C THR A 22 10.97 11.44 -4.63
N TYR A 23 10.99 12.27 -5.66
CA TYR A 23 9.80 12.70 -6.39
C TYR A 23 9.84 12.13 -7.79
N ASN A 24 8.78 11.47 -8.19
CA ASN A 24 8.63 10.90 -9.54
C ASN A 24 7.22 11.20 -10.07
N LYS A 25 7.17 11.78 -11.26
CA LYS A 25 5.93 11.94 -12.03
C LYS A 25 6.15 11.26 -13.37
N ASN A 26 5.31 10.31 -13.71
CA ASN A 26 5.30 9.71 -15.03
C ASN A 26 4.06 10.13 -15.82
N GLU A 27 4.21 10.22 -17.13
CA GLU A 27 3.15 10.53 -18.08
C GLU A 27 3.48 9.84 -19.40
N ILE A 28 2.51 9.17 -19.98
CA ILE A 28 2.67 8.51 -21.28
C ILE A 28 2.60 9.59 -22.35
N THR A 29 3.67 9.76 -23.12
CA THR A 29 3.75 10.74 -24.19
C THR A 29 3.54 10.13 -25.57
N ASP A 30 3.78 8.83 -25.72
CA ASP A 30 3.55 8.06 -26.94
C ASP A 30 3.09 6.65 -26.56
N LEU A 31 2.13 6.13 -27.30
CA LEU A 31 1.64 4.77 -27.14
C LEU A 31 1.42 4.15 -28.53
N ASN A 32 2.29 3.21 -28.89
CA ASN A 32 2.27 2.53 -30.19
C ASN A 32 2.37 3.47 -31.41
N GLY A 33 3.16 4.53 -31.32
CA GLY A 33 3.31 5.53 -32.38
C GLY A 33 2.17 6.56 -32.45
N VAL A 34 1.32 6.60 -31.45
CA VAL A 34 0.24 7.61 -31.29
C VAL A 34 0.61 8.50 -30.11
N SER A 35 0.86 9.78 -30.37
CA SER A 35 1.25 10.79 -29.37
C SER A 35 0.20 11.88 -29.14
N GLU A 36 -0.94 11.78 -29.80
CA GLU A 36 -2.02 12.77 -29.68
C GLU A 36 -2.90 12.50 -28.45
N ASN A 37 -3.35 13.56 -27.80
CA ASN A 37 -4.38 13.50 -26.77
C ASN A 37 -5.69 12.94 -27.38
N GLY A 38 -6.27 11.92 -26.71
CA GLY A 38 -7.42 11.19 -27.24
C GLY A 38 -7.08 9.89 -27.94
N ALA A 39 -5.80 9.48 -27.92
CA ALA A 39 -5.37 8.14 -28.35
C ALA A 39 -6.22 7.04 -27.70
N PRO A 40 -6.36 5.88 -28.35
CA PRO A 40 -7.12 4.77 -27.80
C PRO A 40 -6.64 4.36 -26.39
N VAL A 41 -7.58 4.03 -25.53
CA VAL A 41 -7.29 3.44 -24.21
C VAL A 41 -6.83 2.00 -24.42
N VAL A 42 -5.66 1.66 -23.88
CA VAL A 42 -5.11 0.30 -23.92
C VAL A 42 -5.19 -0.32 -22.52
N ASN A 43 -6.03 -1.33 -22.36
CA ASN A 43 -6.16 -2.03 -21.08
C ASN A 43 -4.86 -2.74 -20.68
N THR A 44 -4.54 -2.70 -19.40
CA THR A 44 -3.44 -3.49 -18.81
C THR A 44 -3.93 -4.91 -18.50
N ASN A 45 -3.04 -5.76 -17.97
CA ASN A 45 -3.41 -7.10 -17.53
C ASN A 45 -4.05 -7.14 -16.14
N ILE A 46 -4.17 -6.01 -15.45
CA ILE A 46 -4.75 -5.94 -14.12
C ILE A 46 -6.27 -5.93 -14.21
N LYS A 47 -6.89 -6.90 -13.57
CA LYS A 47 -8.33 -7.14 -13.59
C LYS A 47 -8.90 -7.11 -12.19
N VAL A 48 -10.20 -6.84 -12.10
CA VAL A 48 -10.94 -7.04 -10.84
C VAL A 48 -10.90 -8.52 -10.46
N GLY A 49 -10.62 -8.81 -9.19
CA GLY A 49 -10.40 -10.18 -8.69
C GLY A 49 -11.67 -11.01 -8.46
N ASP A 50 -12.77 -10.73 -9.16
CA ASP A 50 -14.08 -11.36 -8.97
C ASP A 50 -14.41 -12.42 -10.04
N GLY A 51 -13.47 -12.72 -10.94
CA GLY A 51 -13.66 -13.67 -12.03
C GLY A 51 -14.40 -13.09 -13.25
N SER A 52 -14.87 -11.85 -13.21
CA SER A 52 -15.58 -11.20 -14.35
C SER A 52 -14.68 -10.96 -15.56
N GLY A 53 -13.36 -10.94 -15.34
CA GLY A 53 -12.37 -10.60 -16.36
C GLY A 53 -12.32 -9.10 -16.70
N ALA A 54 -13.06 -8.26 -15.98
CA ALA A 54 -13.10 -6.82 -16.21
C ALA A 54 -11.74 -6.16 -15.91
N TYR A 55 -11.23 -5.38 -16.85
CA TYR A 55 -9.98 -4.65 -16.71
C TYR A 55 -10.15 -3.45 -15.79
N LEU A 56 -9.21 -3.32 -14.85
CA LEU A 56 -9.21 -2.29 -13.81
C LEU A 56 -8.35 -1.08 -14.18
N GLN A 57 -7.28 -1.32 -14.91
CA GLN A 57 -6.29 -0.29 -15.25
C GLN A 57 -6.07 -0.21 -16.75
N ALA A 58 -5.72 0.98 -17.21
CA ALA A 58 -5.40 1.21 -18.60
C ALA A 58 -4.31 2.27 -18.77
N ASN A 59 -3.76 2.31 -19.98
CA ASN A 59 -2.76 3.28 -20.43
C ASN A 59 -3.37 4.13 -21.55
N GLN A 60 -3.13 5.44 -21.48
CA GLN A 60 -3.49 6.40 -22.53
C GLN A 60 -2.49 7.55 -22.53
N VAL A 61 -2.24 8.14 -23.69
CA VAL A 61 -1.40 9.34 -23.82
C VAL A 61 -1.97 10.48 -22.97
N GLY A 62 -1.11 11.20 -22.28
CA GLY A 62 -1.47 12.30 -21.37
C GLY A 62 -1.77 11.86 -19.92
N TYR A 63 -1.74 10.55 -19.64
CA TYR A 63 -2.00 10.00 -18.31
C TYR A 63 -0.81 9.23 -17.76
N ALA A 64 -0.80 9.02 -16.45
CA ALA A 64 0.18 8.15 -15.81
C ALA A 64 -0.04 6.69 -16.23
N MET A 65 1.06 5.94 -16.31
CA MET A 65 1.02 4.51 -16.59
C MET A 65 0.18 3.77 -15.53
N ASN A 66 -0.60 2.78 -15.96
CA ASN A 66 -1.47 1.96 -15.11
C ASN A 66 -2.52 2.77 -14.33
N SER A 67 -3.03 3.85 -14.92
CA SER A 67 -4.14 4.60 -14.32
C SER A 67 -5.41 3.75 -14.23
N TYR A 68 -6.19 3.92 -13.16
CA TYR A 68 -7.45 3.21 -13.00
C TYR A 68 -8.46 3.66 -14.04
N TYR A 69 -9.05 2.71 -14.77
CA TYR A 69 -10.04 2.96 -15.80
C TYR A 69 -11.42 2.55 -15.29
N VAL A 70 -12.13 3.50 -14.70
CA VAL A 70 -13.26 3.27 -13.82
C VAL A 70 -14.42 4.23 -14.13
N TYR A 71 -15.61 3.91 -13.63
CA TYR A 71 -16.77 4.79 -13.64
C TYR A 71 -16.71 5.77 -12.48
N GLN A 72 -17.21 6.97 -12.68
CA GLN A 72 -17.33 7.98 -11.63
C GLN A 72 -18.57 7.72 -10.79
N GLN A 73 -18.38 7.51 -9.46
CA GLN A 73 -19.48 7.30 -8.52
C GLN A 73 -20.33 8.55 -8.34
N VAL A 74 -21.65 8.37 -8.23
CA VAL A 74 -22.56 9.42 -7.79
C VAL A 74 -22.78 9.34 -6.29
N TYR A 75 -22.77 10.50 -5.63
CA TYR A 75 -22.96 10.62 -4.19
C TYR A 75 -24.23 11.42 -3.87
N ASP A 76 -24.87 11.10 -2.75
CA ASP A 76 -25.97 11.89 -2.21
C ASP A 76 -25.47 13.22 -1.60
N LYS A 77 -26.41 14.06 -1.16
CA LYS A 77 -26.10 15.35 -0.50
C LYS A 77 -25.29 15.22 0.80
N ASN A 78 -25.24 14.04 1.39
CA ASN A 78 -24.49 13.76 2.61
C ASN A 78 -23.11 13.12 2.31
N GLY A 79 -22.73 12.98 1.02
CA GLY A 79 -21.49 12.35 0.60
C GLY A 79 -21.51 10.82 0.66
N LYS A 80 -22.70 10.17 0.74
CA LYS A 80 -22.81 8.72 0.67
C LYS A 80 -22.93 8.27 -0.79
N PRO A 81 -22.20 7.23 -1.22
CA PRO A 81 -22.30 6.69 -2.57
C PRO A 81 -23.68 6.07 -2.79
N ILE A 82 -24.31 6.42 -3.90
CA ILE A 82 -25.61 5.88 -4.31
C ILE A 82 -25.38 4.54 -5.01
N GLU A 83 -26.10 3.52 -4.61
CA GLU A 83 -26.01 2.18 -5.16
C GLU A 83 -26.24 2.17 -6.69
N ASN A 84 -25.35 1.53 -7.43
CA ASN A 84 -25.39 1.38 -8.91
C ASN A 84 -25.54 2.67 -9.70
N CYS A 85 -25.26 3.81 -9.10
CA CYS A 85 -25.39 5.10 -9.75
C CYS A 85 -24.01 5.67 -10.10
N VAL A 86 -23.72 5.74 -11.39
CA VAL A 86 -22.50 6.32 -11.94
C VAL A 86 -22.85 7.45 -12.89
N VAL A 87 -21.89 8.34 -13.13
CA VAL A 87 -22.08 9.51 -13.98
C VAL A 87 -22.06 9.08 -15.45
N ASP A 88 -23.09 9.48 -16.20
CA ASP A 88 -23.08 9.49 -17.66
C ASP A 88 -22.17 10.64 -18.11
N ARG A 89 -20.92 10.30 -18.47
CA ARG A 89 -19.89 11.30 -18.76
C ARG A 89 -19.98 11.88 -20.16
N ASN A 90 -20.50 11.10 -21.11
CA ASN A 90 -20.68 11.56 -22.49
C ASN A 90 -22.06 12.20 -22.73
N GLY A 91 -23.01 12.03 -21.79
CA GLY A 91 -24.34 12.63 -21.83
C GLY A 91 -25.29 12.01 -22.87
N ASP A 92 -25.07 10.75 -23.26
CA ASP A 92 -25.86 10.06 -24.24
C ASP A 92 -27.10 9.35 -23.67
N GLY A 93 -27.28 9.41 -22.34
CA GLY A 93 -28.41 8.79 -21.64
C GLY A 93 -28.24 7.29 -21.40
N LYS A 94 -27.07 6.72 -21.65
CA LYS A 94 -26.75 5.29 -21.46
C LYS A 94 -25.44 5.14 -20.70
N ILE A 95 -25.41 4.28 -19.71
CA ILE A 95 -24.17 3.94 -19.01
C ILE A 95 -23.49 2.76 -19.72
N ASN A 96 -22.28 2.99 -20.23
CA ASN A 96 -21.49 2.00 -20.96
C ASN A 96 -19.98 2.27 -20.84
N GLU A 97 -19.14 1.55 -21.57
CA GLU A 97 -17.67 1.68 -21.53
C GLU A 97 -17.17 3.09 -21.85
N SER A 98 -17.94 3.90 -22.60
CA SER A 98 -17.56 5.28 -22.95
C SER A 98 -17.66 6.27 -21.78
N ASP A 99 -18.31 5.86 -20.68
CA ASP A 99 -18.43 6.68 -19.47
C ASP A 99 -17.29 6.44 -18.47
N LYS A 100 -16.44 5.45 -18.75
CA LYS A 100 -15.23 5.26 -17.96
C LYS A 100 -14.24 6.38 -18.21
N TYR A 101 -13.41 6.63 -17.21
CA TYR A 101 -12.34 7.62 -17.31
C TYR A 101 -11.08 7.12 -16.58
N LEU A 102 -9.96 7.69 -16.96
CA LEU A 102 -8.71 7.45 -16.27
C LEU A 102 -8.67 8.33 -15.01
N TYR A 103 -8.62 7.65 -13.89
CA TYR A 103 -8.57 8.27 -12.56
C TYR A 103 -7.15 8.12 -12.02
N LYS A 104 -6.88 8.18 -10.79
CA LYS A 104 -5.58 8.07 -10.13
C LYS A 104 -4.70 6.91 -10.63
N SER A 105 -3.47 6.83 -10.14
CA SER A 105 -2.49 5.79 -10.46
C SER A 105 -2.00 5.11 -9.17
N PRO A 106 -1.60 3.83 -9.21
CA PRO A 106 -1.00 3.15 -8.07
C PRO A 106 0.39 3.69 -7.69
N ALA A 107 1.10 4.32 -8.63
CA ALA A 107 2.43 4.84 -8.40
C ALA A 107 2.43 6.04 -7.46
N ALA A 108 3.23 5.98 -6.40
CA ALA A 108 3.42 7.12 -5.50
C ALA A 108 4.30 8.20 -6.15
N PRO A 109 3.86 9.45 -6.24
CA PRO A 109 4.71 10.54 -6.70
C PRO A 109 5.81 10.90 -5.70
N VAL A 110 5.61 10.65 -4.42
CA VAL A 110 6.59 10.96 -3.37
C VAL A 110 6.90 9.73 -2.55
N THR A 111 8.17 9.40 -2.42
CA THR A 111 8.66 8.39 -1.48
C THR A 111 9.76 8.96 -0.62
N MET A 112 9.76 8.58 0.66
CA MET A 112 10.74 9.03 1.65
C MET A 112 11.22 7.85 2.47
N GLY A 113 12.48 7.91 2.87
CA GLY A 113 13.06 7.00 3.84
C GLY A 113 13.82 7.77 4.91
N PHE A 114 13.70 7.31 6.14
CA PHE A 114 14.47 7.82 7.25
C PHE A 114 15.02 6.66 8.07
N SER A 115 16.32 6.67 8.32
CA SER A 115 16.96 5.73 9.23
C SER A 115 17.80 6.46 10.26
N SER A 116 17.83 5.93 11.47
CA SER A 116 18.61 6.45 12.57
C SER A 116 19.35 5.31 13.24
N ARG A 117 20.62 5.52 13.53
CA ARG A 117 21.47 4.62 14.30
C ARG A 117 22.21 5.39 15.37
N LEU A 118 21.94 5.01 16.61
CA LEU A 118 22.54 5.56 17.82
C LEU A 118 23.37 4.47 18.48
N GLU A 119 24.62 4.75 18.76
CA GLU A 119 25.52 3.90 19.53
C GLU A 119 25.95 4.64 20.79
N TYR A 120 25.89 3.93 21.91
CA TYR A 120 26.38 4.42 23.19
C TYR A 120 27.18 3.33 23.89
N LYS A 121 28.50 3.51 23.93
CA LYS A 121 29.44 2.50 24.46
C LYS A 121 29.20 1.14 23.77
N ASN A 122 28.59 0.21 24.50
CA ASN A 122 28.33 -1.15 24.07
C ASN A 122 26.91 -1.35 23.49
N TRP A 123 26.05 -0.35 23.59
CA TRP A 123 24.69 -0.40 23.13
C TRP A 123 24.57 0.19 21.73
N ASP A 124 23.77 -0.42 20.88
CA ASP A 124 23.33 0.14 19.61
C ASP A 124 21.81 0.07 19.49
N PHE A 125 21.22 1.17 19.05
CA PHE A 125 19.80 1.30 18.76
C PHE A 125 19.62 1.86 17.37
N GLY A 126 18.76 1.23 16.57
CA GLY A 126 18.47 1.69 15.24
C GLY A 126 17.02 1.48 14.85
N PHE A 127 16.52 2.32 13.95
CA PHE A 127 15.21 2.13 13.34
C PHE A 127 15.17 2.68 11.92
N SER A 128 14.23 2.18 11.13
CA SER A 128 13.97 2.62 9.75
C SER A 128 12.50 2.91 9.54
N LEU A 129 12.23 4.08 9.00
CA LEU A 129 10.91 4.54 8.59
C LEU A 129 10.87 4.70 7.09
N ARG A 130 9.73 4.40 6.49
CA ARG A 130 9.48 4.57 5.06
C ARG A 130 8.09 5.16 4.86
N ALA A 131 8.00 6.16 3.98
CA ALA A 131 6.73 6.78 3.60
C ALA A 131 6.52 6.72 2.09
N SER A 132 5.28 6.52 1.70
CA SER A 132 4.79 6.60 0.32
C SER A 132 3.57 7.50 0.32
N LEU A 133 3.57 8.54 -0.50
CA LEU A 133 2.52 9.55 -0.51
C LEU A 133 1.95 9.72 -1.90
N GLY A 134 0.62 9.76 -1.98
CA GLY A 134 -0.12 9.98 -3.22
C GLY A 134 -0.29 8.73 -4.10
N ASN A 135 0.05 7.55 -3.60
CA ASN A 135 -0.33 6.28 -4.22
C ASN A 135 -1.81 5.97 -3.94
N TYR A 136 -2.44 5.31 -4.90
CA TYR A 136 -3.82 4.87 -4.79
C TYR A 136 -3.89 3.37 -4.96
N VAL A 137 -4.86 2.74 -4.29
CA VAL A 137 -5.11 1.30 -4.35
C VAL A 137 -6.60 1.06 -4.55
N TYR A 138 -6.93 0.17 -5.46
CA TYR A 138 -8.28 -0.34 -5.61
C TYR A 138 -8.53 -1.41 -4.54
N ASN A 139 -9.47 -1.14 -3.64
CA ASN A 139 -9.84 -2.04 -2.55
C ASN A 139 -10.79 -3.13 -3.07
N ASN A 140 -10.22 -4.17 -3.66
CA ASN A 140 -10.98 -5.28 -4.22
C ASN A 140 -11.62 -6.15 -3.13
N VAL A 141 -11.08 -6.15 -1.92
CA VAL A 141 -11.69 -6.83 -0.76
C VAL A 141 -12.99 -6.16 -0.37
N GLU A 142 -13.01 -4.82 -0.25
CA GLU A 142 -14.22 -4.06 0.00
C GLU A 142 -15.23 -4.23 -1.14
N GLN A 143 -14.75 -4.20 -2.39
CA GLN A 143 -15.59 -4.41 -3.57
C GLN A 143 -16.24 -5.80 -3.55
N GLY A 144 -15.47 -6.87 -3.32
CA GLY A 144 -15.99 -8.24 -3.25
C GLY A 144 -16.99 -8.48 -2.10
N MET A 145 -16.92 -7.65 -1.06
CA MET A 145 -17.84 -7.68 0.08
C MET A 145 -18.94 -6.61 0.00
N SER A 146 -19.00 -5.83 -1.08
CA SER A 146 -19.84 -4.62 -1.17
C SER A 146 -21.34 -4.89 -1.15
N ASN A 147 -21.76 -6.10 -1.52
CA ASN A 147 -23.15 -6.46 -1.69
C ASN A 147 -23.63 -7.38 -0.56
N MET A 148 -24.77 -7.06 0.01
CA MET A 148 -25.44 -7.86 1.04
C MET A 148 -26.22 -9.04 0.45
N ASN A 149 -26.60 -8.97 -0.84
CA ASN A 149 -27.36 -9.99 -1.54
C ASN A 149 -26.60 -10.50 -2.78
N THR A 150 -25.87 -11.60 -2.67
CA THR A 150 -25.06 -12.13 -3.79
C THR A 150 -25.84 -12.95 -4.81
N GLY A 151 -27.15 -13.06 -4.71
CA GLY A 151 -27.97 -13.80 -5.69
C GLY A 151 -27.71 -15.32 -5.77
N GLU A 152 -26.56 -15.80 -5.34
CA GLU A 152 -26.21 -17.20 -5.32
C GLU A 152 -26.59 -17.85 -3.99
N TRP A 153 -27.39 -18.89 -4.04
CA TRP A 153 -27.90 -19.56 -2.82
C TRP A 153 -26.76 -20.07 -1.90
N PHE A 154 -25.68 -20.53 -2.47
CA PHE A 154 -24.52 -21.03 -1.73
C PHE A 154 -23.82 -19.90 -0.98
N SER A 155 -23.62 -18.79 -1.62
CA SER A 155 -23.08 -17.58 -1.04
C SER A 155 -24.02 -16.98 0.03
N ASN A 156 -25.34 -17.08 -0.17
CA ASN A 156 -26.32 -16.67 0.81
C ASN A 156 -26.29 -17.51 2.10
N SER A 157 -26.05 -18.82 1.98
CA SER A 157 -25.94 -19.72 3.14
C SER A 157 -24.73 -19.40 4.01
N LEU A 158 -23.62 -18.96 3.40
CA LEU A 158 -22.40 -18.60 4.11
C LEU A 158 -22.41 -17.17 4.67
N LYS A 159 -23.29 -16.29 4.19
CA LYS A 159 -23.37 -14.89 4.64
C LYS A 159 -23.62 -14.75 6.14
N TYR A 160 -24.41 -15.61 6.73
CA TYR A 160 -24.70 -15.60 8.16
C TYR A 160 -23.49 -15.93 9.02
N PHE A 161 -22.47 -16.55 8.44
CA PHE A 161 -21.26 -17.00 9.13
C PHE A 161 -20.00 -16.26 8.73
N SER A 162 -20.08 -15.37 7.73
CA SER A 162 -18.91 -14.60 7.27
C SER A 162 -18.91 -13.21 7.89
N ASN A 163 -17.75 -12.76 8.34
CA ASN A 163 -17.55 -11.36 8.72
C ASN A 163 -17.75 -10.47 7.49
N ARG A 164 -18.40 -9.34 7.70
CA ARG A 164 -18.55 -8.27 6.70
C ARG A 164 -17.85 -7.03 7.20
N LEU A 165 -17.34 -6.24 6.25
CA LEU A 165 -16.80 -4.93 6.57
C LEU A 165 -17.94 -4.04 7.11
N LYS A 166 -17.63 -3.23 8.13
CA LYS A 166 -18.58 -2.29 8.72
C LYS A 166 -19.15 -1.34 7.65
N SER A 167 -18.30 -0.83 6.77
CA SER A 167 -18.69 0.03 5.65
C SER A 167 -19.70 -0.61 4.70
N THR A 168 -19.61 -1.92 4.45
CA THR A 168 -20.55 -2.69 3.63
C THR A 168 -21.93 -2.78 4.33
N VAL A 169 -21.93 -3.08 5.64
CA VAL A 169 -23.17 -3.17 6.42
C VAL A 169 -23.87 -1.81 6.49
N GLU A 170 -23.14 -0.74 6.69
CA GLU A 170 -23.69 0.62 6.76
C GLU A 170 -24.24 1.11 5.41
N ARG A 171 -23.60 0.71 4.28
CA ARG A 171 -24.13 1.02 2.95
C ARG A 171 -25.37 0.21 2.62
N ASN A 172 -25.41 -1.06 3.02
CA ASN A 172 -26.52 -1.99 2.81
C ASN A 172 -26.92 -2.14 1.33
N TRP A 173 -25.96 -2.17 0.41
CA TRP A 173 -26.24 -2.36 -1.03
C TRP A 173 -26.74 -3.78 -1.30
N GLN A 174 -27.72 -3.90 -2.17
CA GLN A 174 -28.43 -5.15 -2.44
C GLN A 174 -28.15 -5.72 -3.84
N THR A 175 -27.70 -4.89 -4.78
CA THR A 175 -27.50 -5.26 -6.16
C THR A 175 -26.01 -5.32 -6.52
N TYR A 176 -25.68 -6.03 -7.61
CA TYR A 176 -24.31 -6.31 -8.00
C TYR A 176 -24.13 -6.11 -9.50
N GLU A 177 -23.89 -4.86 -9.90
CA GLU A 177 -23.68 -4.47 -11.29
C GLU A 177 -22.21 -4.25 -11.62
N ILE A 178 -21.82 -4.45 -12.91
CA ILE A 178 -20.45 -4.23 -13.36
C ILE A 178 -20.01 -2.77 -13.17
N THR A 179 -20.90 -1.82 -13.31
CA THR A 179 -20.65 -0.40 -13.10
C THR A 179 -20.31 -0.10 -11.66
N SER A 180 -20.97 -0.75 -10.70
CA SER A 180 -20.64 -0.67 -9.29
C SER A 180 -19.27 -1.26 -8.97
N LYS A 181 -18.91 -2.37 -9.61
CA LYS A 181 -17.61 -3.02 -9.42
C LYS A 181 -16.46 -2.13 -9.86
N LEU A 182 -16.57 -1.50 -11.00
CA LEU A 182 -15.54 -0.61 -11.57
C LEU A 182 -15.74 0.84 -11.16
N SER A 183 -16.30 1.12 -9.99
CA SER A 183 -16.47 2.47 -9.46
C SER A 183 -15.17 3.02 -8.87
N ASP A 184 -14.90 4.29 -9.10
CA ASP A 184 -13.81 5.04 -8.48
C ASP A 184 -13.95 5.14 -6.95
N TYR A 185 -15.12 4.80 -6.41
CA TYR A 185 -15.37 4.68 -4.98
C TYR A 185 -14.38 3.74 -4.28
N TYR A 186 -13.98 2.65 -4.95
CA TYR A 186 -13.04 1.67 -4.42
C TYR A 186 -11.57 2.05 -4.62
N VAL A 187 -11.28 3.10 -5.40
CA VAL A 187 -9.93 3.62 -5.59
C VAL A 187 -9.59 4.56 -4.43
N LYS A 188 -8.91 4.06 -3.44
CA LYS A 188 -8.63 4.75 -2.17
C LYS A 188 -7.22 5.32 -2.16
N ASN A 189 -7.04 6.43 -1.46
CA ASN A 189 -5.70 6.92 -1.14
C ASN A 189 -5.02 5.95 -0.18
N ALA A 190 -3.87 5.43 -0.59
CA ALA A 190 -3.10 4.45 0.14
C ALA A 190 -1.75 5.01 0.62
N SER A 191 -1.67 6.32 0.82
CA SER A 191 -0.50 6.95 1.44
C SER A 191 -0.24 6.35 2.83
N PHE A 192 1.03 6.11 3.13
CA PHE A 192 1.40 5.51 4.41
C PHE A 192 2.75 6.00 4.95
N LEU A 193 2.92 5.83 6.24
CA LEU A 193 4.21 5.81 6.95
C LEU A 193 4.35 4.46 7.65
N LYS A 194 5.42 3.72 7.33
CA LYS A 194 5.76 2.42 7.96
C LYS A 194 7.03 2.52 8.77
N CYS A 195 7.05 1.83 9.91
CA CYS A 195 8.27 1.48 10.61
C CYS A 195 8.66 0.05 10.22
N ASP A 196 9.65 -0.05 9.34
CA ASP A 196 10.07 -1.33 8.78
C ASP A 196 10.79 -2.20 9.80
N ASN A 197 11.64 -1.57 10.63
CA ASN A 197 12.35 -2.27 11.71
C ASN A 197 12.77 -1.35 12.85
N ILE A 198 12.93 -1.96 14.02
CA ILE A 198 13.61 -1.39 15.20
C ILE A 198 14.55 -2.46 15.73
N THR A 199 15.81 -2.09 15.94
CA THR A 199 16.85 -2.99 16.46
C THR A 199 17.48 -2.41 17.72
N LEU A 200 17.65 -3.24 18.75
CA LEU A 200 18.44 -2.96 19.92
C LEU A 200 19.53 -4.04 20.03
N GLY A 201 20.77 -3.61 20.15
CA GLY A 201 21.91 -4.51 20.28
C GLY A 201 22.78 -4.15 21.47
N TYR A 202 23.47 -5.15 22.01
CA TYR A 202 24.49 -5.01 23.03
C TYR A 202 25.72 -5.82 22.67
N SER A 203 26.86 -5.15 22.51
CA SER A 203 28.15 -5.77 22.23
C SER A 203 28.94 -5.98 23.53
N PHE A 204 29.49 -7.15 23.69
CA PHE A 204 30.33 -7.47 24.86
C PHE A 204 31.69 -7.96 24.40
N ASN A 205 32.72 -7.59 25.18
CA ASN A 205 34.09 -7.95 24.90
C ASN A 205 34.71 -8.59 26.13
N ASN A 206 35.56 -9.60 25.92
CA ASN A 206 36.35 -10.21 26.96
C ASN A 206 35.58 -10.77 28.18
N LEU A 207 34.39 -11.34 27.96
CA LEU A 207 33.72 -12.13 28.98
C LEU A 207 34.60 -13.34 29.33
N PHE A 208 34.70 -13.64 30.63
CA PHE A 208 35.45 -14.79 31.19
C PHE A 208 36.98 -14.74 31.01
N LYS A 209 37.58 -13.57 30.87
CA LYS A 209 39.04 -13.39 30.69
C LYS A 209 39.90 -13.96 31.83
N SER A 210 39.33 -14.23 33.01
CA SER A 210 40.08 -14.69 34.17
C SER A 210 40.32 -16.22 34.20
N SER A 211 39.78 -16.98 33.24
CA SER A 211 39.80 -18.46 33.26
C SER A 211 40.76 -19.10 32.26
N GLY A 212 41.74 -18.36 31.74
CA GLY A 212 42.69 -18.89 30.74
C GLY A 212 42.11 -19.03 29.33
N TRP A 213 40.91 -18.62 29.12
CA TRP A 213 40.25 -18.54 27.81
C TRP A 213 40.58 -17.21 27.12
N HIS A 214 40.73 -17.25 25.80
CA HIS A 214 40.99 -16.06 24.98
C HIS A 214 39.80 -15.09 24.93
N GLY A 215 39.14 -14.82 26.03
CA GLY A 215 38.06 -13.84 26.17
C GLY A 215 36.94 -13.93 25.11
N LEU A 216 35.78 -14.40 25.50
CA LEU A 216 34.59 -14.44 24.64
C LEU A 216 34.10 -13.02 24.31
N SER A 217 34.01 -12.70 23.04
CA SER A 217 33.42 -11.46 22.53
C SER A 217 32.17 -11.76 21.69
N GLY A 218 31.23 -10.83 21.63
CA GLY A 218 30.04 -11.06 20.84
C GLY A 218 29.06 -9.92 20.89
N ARG A 219 27.91 -10.15 20.25
CA ARG A 219 26.79 -9.21 20.24
C ARG A 219 25.48 -9.96 20.40
N ALA A 220 24.68 -9.56 21.38
CA ALA A 220 23.28 -9.94 21.51
C ALA A 220 22.40 -8.85 20.91
N TYR A 221 21.36 -9.21 20.17
CA TYR A 221 20.44 -8.23 19.59
C TYR A 221 19.02 -8.75 19.51
N ALA A 222 18.08 -7.81 19.49
CA ALA A 222 16.68 -8.06 19.16
C ALA A 222 16.25 -7.08 18.05
N THR A 223 15.58 -7.60 17.04
CA THR A 223 15.02 -6.80 15.95
C THR A 223 13.55 -7.10 15.82
N ALA A 224 12.72 -6.05 15.91
CA ALA A 224 11.31 -6.09 15.54
C ALA A 224 11.16 -5.61 14.10
N SER A 225 10.37 -6.30 13.29
CA SER A 225 10.08 -5.95 11.90
C SER A 225 8.59 -5.77 11.68
N ASN A 226 8.22 -4.91 10.71
CA ASN A 226 6.83 -4.49 10.44
C ASN A 226 6.16 -3.95 11.71
N VAL A 227 6.82 -2.99 12.38
CA VAL A 227 6.48 -2.55 13.74
C VAL A 227 5.13 -1.84 13.76
N PHE A 228 4.90 -0.92 12.83
CA PHE A 228 3.62 -0.25 12.65
C PHE A 228 3.46 0.32 11.23
N THR A 229 2.21 0.55 10.86
CA THR A 229 1.81 1.29 9.65
C THR A 229 0.80 2.36 10.04
N ILE A 230 1.05 3.59 9.65
CA ILE A 230 0.11 4.71 9.78
C ILE A 230 -0.42 5.00 8.39
N THR A 231 -1.73 4.86 8.18
CA THR A 231 -2.40 5.09 6.91
C THR A 231 -3.88 5.40 7.14
N ASN A 232 -4.49 6.09 6.18
CA ASN A 232 -5.95 6.24 6.10
C ASN A 232 -6.60 5.20 5.17
N TYR A 233 -5.79 4.29 4.59
CA TYR A 233 -6.30 3.20 3.79
C TYR A 233 -7.00 2.18 4.68
N ASP A 234 -8.24 1.83 4.34
CA ASP A 234 -9.12 0.95 5.10
C ASP A 234 -9.09 -0.52 4.63
N GLY A 235 -8.20 -0.86 3.67
CA GLY A 235 -7.95 -2.22 3.20
C GLY A 235 -6.88 -2.95 4.01
N LEU A 236 -6.40 -4.08 3.48
CA LEU A 236 -5.47 -4.96 4.20
C LEU A 236 -4.05 -4.41 4.28
N ASP A 237 -3.50 -3.91 3.17
CA ASP A 237 -2.16 -3.32 3.12
C ASP A 237 -2.16 -2.16 2.11
N PRO A 238 -1.71 -0.94 2.49
CA PRO A 238 -1.60 0.19 1.56
C PRO A 238 -0.49 0.02 0.52
N GLU A 239 0.42 -0.94 0.71
CA GLU A 239 1.56 -1.18 -0.15
C GLU A 239 1.32 -2.36 -1.10
N VAL A 240 0.54 -2.10 -2.13
CA VAL A 240 0.17 -3.06 -3.17
C VAL A 240 0.85 -2.68 -4.47
N GLY A 241 1.76 -3.54 -4.97
CA GLY A 241 2.63 -3.21 -6.10
C GLY A 241 1.89 -2.98 -7.42
N ASP A 242 0.83 -3.73 -7.69
CA ASP A 242 -0.01 -3.60 -8.87
C ASP A 242 -1.21 -2.66 -8.67
N GLY A 243 -1.41 -2.15 -7.45
CA GLY A 243 -2.51 -1.27 -7.11
C GLY A 243 -3.87 -1.96 -6.93
N ASN A 244 -3.93 -3.28 -6.90
CA ASN A 244 -5.16 -4.05 -6.68
C ASN A 244 -5.06 -4.88 -5.39
N ASP A 245 -5.69 -4.41 -4.31
CA ASP A 245 -5.73 -5.14 -3.03
C ASP A 245 -6.73 -6.30 -3.11
N ASN A 246 -6.25 -7.42 -3.60
CA ASN A 246 -7.04 -8.63 -3.80
C ASN A 246 -6.61 -9.75 -2.86
N ASN A 247 -7.12 -9.73 -1.63
CA ASN A 247 -6.86 -10.77 -0.60
C ASN A 247 -5.36 -11.01 -0.33
N LEU A 248 -4.56 -9.96 -0.30
CA LEU A 248 -3.15 -10.06 0.07
C LEU A 248 -3.03 -10.52 1.53
N TYR A 249 -2.09 -11.40 1.78
CA TYR A 249 -1.77 -11.78 3.15
C TYR A 249 -1.07 -10.60 3.85
N PRO A 250 -1.59 -10.08 4.97
CA PRO A 250 -0.98 -8.96 5.66
C PRO A 250 0.40 -9.33 6.18
N ARG A 251 1.34 -8.39 6.11
CA ARG A 251 2.71 -8.58 6.61
C ARG A 251 2.69 -8.72 8.12
N PRO A 252 3.19 -9.83 8.69
CA PRO A 252 3.16 -10.04 10.13
C PRO A 252 4.19 -9.13 10.84
N PHE A 253 3.84 -8.68 12.04
CA PHE A 253 4.84 -8.24 13.01
C PHE A 253 5.70 -9.41 13.41
N SER A 254 7.02 -9.24 13.41
CA SER A 254 7.94 -10.31 13.80
C SER A 254 9.06 -9.76 14.70
N VAL A 255 9.53 -10.62 15.62
CA VAL A 255 10.68 -10.33 16.46
C VAL A 255 11.72 -11.44 16.30
N VAL A 256 12.94 -11.02 16.03
CA VAL A 256 14.10 -11.93 15.95
C VAL A 256 15.07 -11.55 17.06
N VAL A 257 15.49 -12.54 17.83
CA VAL A 257 16.56 -12.40 18.81
C VAL A 257 17.76 -13.20 18.31
N GLY A 258 18.93 -12.58 18.30
CA GLY A 258 20.16 -13.19 17.80
C GLY A 258 21.33 -12.98 18.77
N LEU A 259 22.25 -13.96 18.71
CA LEU A 259 23.52 -13.95 19.45
C LEU A 259 24.64 -14.30 18.47
N SER A 260 25.61 -13.41 18.33
CA SER A 260 26.85 -13.64 17.59
C SER A 260 28.00 -13.77 18.57
N LEU A 261 28.79 -14.82 18.48
CA LEU A 261 29.90 -15.12 19.39
C LEU A 261 31.19 -15.25 18.57
N ASN A 262 32.28 -14.64 19.11
CA ASN A 262 33.63 -14.74 18.58
C ASN A 262 34.53 -15.32 19.69
N PHE A 263 35.21 -16.41 19.34
CA PHE A 263 36.11 -17.15 20.25
C PHE A 263 37.56 -16.85 19.99
#